data_968b511bd93e759eb03f3f512a07a8a8
#
_entry.id   968b511bd93e759eb03f3f512a07a8a8
#
_cell.length_a   1.000
_cell.length_b   1.000
_cell.length_c   1.000
_cell.angle_alpha   90.00
_cell.angle_beta   90.00
_cell.angle_gamma   90.00
#
_symmetry.space_group_name_H-M   'P 1'
#
loop_
_entity.id
_entity.type
_entity.pdbx_description
1 polymer ?
#
loop_
_entity_poly.entity_id
_entity_poly.type
_entity_poly.pdbx_seq_one_letter_code
_entity_poly.pdbx_strand_id
1 'polypeptide(L)'
;AEAQLRSGFGVWIRDLLVVGREAYYLEPADPRYTGELLHGPVDPGGFLCYTPWAANYKVMKNCQTILSSADADAGAKGFAQTLNAYCLMRVLAMTDENGARLNYDGDINVAVASKAEVLAEIENLLNSGKDNLAQAGDAFSFSLSSGFDGFNTPATFTHFNRGLMARISVLQDKWSQAQEALTSVDAWMNGGDHDAGVYHVFSSGANDGDNQMFEDPTAATLKLMVHPSFLTDAHDGDSRVSSNVLVREDTIRYDGLESYLAPTLYNSSYDPVPMMRAVELQLLQAEVHIGNGDYAGAESIMNAIRANAGAAEYTGTDASNAVDRVLHEKRYSLFLEGHRLSDMRHYDKTGELPLDRIDGENPDTVVTFPIPETETPG
;
A
#
# COMPACT_ATOMS: atom_id res chain seq x y z
N ALA A 1 -8.72 2.77 -17.39
CA ALA A 1 -8.28 3.16 -16.03
C ALA A 1 -7.64 1.98 -15.31
N GLU A 2 -8.34 0.85 -15.15
CA GLU A 2 -7.86 -0.32 -14.38
C GLU A 2 -6.48 -0.84 -14.83
N ALA A 3 -6.32 -1.18 -16.11
CA ALA A 3 -5.04 -1.68 -16.64
C ALA A 3 -3.88 -0.69 -16.38
N GLN A 4 -4.16 0.61 -16.35
CA GLN A 4 -3.17 1.64 -16.11
C GLN A 4 -2.69 1.69 -14.65
N LEU A 5 -3.44 1.14 -13.67
CA LEU A 5 -3.03 1.07 -12.27
C LEU A 5 -1.73 0.27 -12.07
N ARG A 6 -1.41 -0.65 -13.00
CA ARG A 6 -0.17 -1.46 -12.98
C ARG A 6 1.03 -0.74 -13.58
N SER A 7 0.81 0.33 -14.37
CA SER A 7 1.91 1.14 -14.89
C SER A 7 2.65 1.83 -13.74
N GLY A 8 3.98 1.78 -13.75
CA GLY A 8 4.81 2.35 -12.68
C GLY A 8 4.64 1.73 -11.29
N PHE A 9 3.81 0.69 -11.17
CA PHE A 9 3.51 0.04 -9.89
C PHE A 9 4.77 -0.56 -9.25
N GLY A 10 5.62 -1.22 -10.05
CA GLY A 10 6.83 -1.85 -9.53
C GLY A 10 7.85 -0.83 -8.97
N VAL A 11 7.93 0.38 -9.53
CA VAL A 11 8.75 1.46 -8.95
C VAL A 11 8.10 1.94 -7.64
N TRP A 12 6.81 2.28 -7.69
CA TRP A 12 6.05 2.75 -6.53
C TRP A 12 6.19 1.83 -5.31
N ILE A 13 5.98 0.53 -5.51
CA ILE A 13 5.99 -0.42 -4.39
C ILE A 13 7.42 -0.61 -3.85
N ARG A 14 8.43 -0.78 -4.72
CA ARG A 14 9.83 -0.92 -4.30
C ARG A 14 10.31 0.29 -3.51
N ASP A 15 9.96 1.49 -3.95
CA ASP A 15 10.32 2.73 -3.25
C ASP A 15 9.78 2.73 -1.82
N LEU A 16 8.50 2.37 -1.62
CA LEU A 16 7.89 2.29 -0.29
C LEU A 16 8.52 1.18 0.58
N LEU A 17 8.83 0.03 -0.02
CA LEU A 17 9.45 -1.09 0.70
C LEU A 17 10.86 -0.75 1.17
N VAL A 18 11.64 -0.08 0.33
CA VAL A 18 13.01 0.33 0.67
C VAL A 18 12.99 1.41 1.75
N VAL A 19 12.21 2.48 1.58
CA VAL A 19 12.11 3.55 2.58
C VAL A 19 11.51 3.02 3.89
N GLY A 20 10.53 2.13 3.82
CA GLY A 20 9.88 1.48 4.97
C GLY A 20 10.71 0.37 5.63
N ARG A 21 11.90 0.07 5.12
CA ARG A 21 12.79 -0.98 5.66
C ARG A 21 12.12 -2.37 5.71
N GLU A 22 11.28 -2.67 4.73
CA GLU A 22 10.78 -4.04 4.51
C GLU A 22 11.75 -4.84 3.64
N ALA A 23 12.37 -4.17 2.67
CA ALA A 23 13.31 -4.77 1.73
C ALA A 23 14.41 -3.78 1.32
N TYR A 24 15.49 -4.31 0.78
CA TYR A 24 16.45 -3.59 -0.06
C TYR A 24 16.17 -3.88 -1.53
N TYR A 25 16.56 -2.96 -2.39
CA TYR A 25 16.69 -3.23 -3.81
C TYR A 25 18.15 -3.04 -4.22
N LEU A 26 18.92 -4.14 -4.19
CA LEU A 26 20.38 -4.16 -4.39
C LEU A 26 20.69 -4.25 -5.88
N GLU A 27 20.51 -3.13 -6.62
CA GLU A 27 20.73 -3.01 -8.06
C GLU A 27 22.00 -2.22 -8.36
N PRO A 28 23.12 -2.89 -8.67
CA PRO A 28 24.40 -2.18 -8.92
C PRO A 28 24.37 -1.28 -10.16
N ALA A 29 23.49 -1.54 -11.12
CA ALA A 29 23.36 -0.69 -12.30
C ALA A 29 22.59 0.61 -12.01
N ASP A 30 21.89 0.69 -10.91
CA ASP A 30 21.15 1.89 -10.49
C ASP A 30 21.32 2.17 -8.99
N PRO A 31 22.36 2.90 -8.60
CA PRO A 31 22.68 3.16 -7.19
C PRO A 31 21.68 4.08 -6.49
N ARG A 32 20.69 4.64 -7.20
CA ARG A 32 19.66 5.49 -6.57
C ARG A 32 18.79 4.73 -5.59
N TYR A 33 18.54 3.44 -5.79
CA TYR A 33 17.76 2.62 -4.86
C TYR A 33 18.42 2.50 -3.49
N THR A 34 19.74 2.53 -3.39
CA THR A 34 20.46 2.49 -2.11
C THR A 34 20.93 3.87 -1.66
N GLY A 35 21.12 4.79 -2.60
CA GLY A 35 21.51 6.16 -2.33
C GLY A 35 20.31 7.05 -1.99
N GLU A 36 19.52 7.44 -2.99
CA GLU A 36 18.43 8.39 -2.80
C GLU A 36 17.35 7.91 -1.82
N LEU A 37 16.97 6.62 -1.87
CA LEU A 37 15.91 6.10 -1.00
C LEU A 37 16.33 5.87 0.45
N LEU A 38 17.62 5.69 0.72
CA LEU A 38 18.11 5.40 2.06
C LEU A 38 18.86 6.58 2.70
N HIS A 39 19.58 7.39 1.90
CA HIS A 39 20.28 8.59 2.38
C HIS A 39 19.50 9.88 2.12
N GLY A 40 18.80 9.94 0.98
CA GLY A 40 18.23 11.18 0.47
C GLY A 40 19.30 12.17 -0.05
N PRO A 41 18.87 13.32 -0.56
CA PRO A 41 17.49 13.58 -0.96
C PRO A 41 17.09 12.78 -2.21
N VAL A 42 15.78 12.49 -2.34
CA VAL A 42 15.26 11.92 -3.59
C VAL A 42 15.24 13.00 -4.66
N ASP A 43 15.79 12.68 -5.86
CA ASP A 43 15.83 13.61 -6.99
C ASP A 43 14.42 13.88 -7.55
N PRO A 44 13.89 15.12 -7.49
CA PRO A 44 12.56 15.45 -8.01
C PRO A 44 12.45 15.29 -9.55
N GLY A 45 13.58 15.34 -10.28
CA GLY A 45 13.65 15.05 -11.72
C GLY A 45 13.85 13.56 -12.03
N GLY A 46 14.15 12.74 -11.02
CA GLY A 46 14.48 11.33 -11.15
C GLY A 46 13.27 10.42 -11.35
N PHE A 47 13.51 9.22 -11.91
CA PHE A 47 12.45 8.27 -12.21
C PHE A 47 11.78 7.70 -10.93
N LEU A 48 12.48 7.62 -9.80
CA LEU A 48 11.93 7.18 -8.52
C LEU A 48 10.79 8.09 -8.05
N CYS A 49 10.92 9.38 -8.29
CA CYS A 49 9.88 10.35 -7.99
C CYS A 49 8.84 10.45 -9.10
N TYR A 50 9.28 10.63 -10.37
CA TYR A 50 8.40 10.94 -11.49
C TYR A 50 7.54 9.77 -11.96
N THR A 51 8.10 8.54 -12.04
CA THR A 51 7.37 7.40 -12.65
C THR A 51 6.10 7.03 -11.89
N PRO A 52 6.12 6.85 -10.55
CA PRO A 52 4.91 6.56 -9.79
C PRO A 52 3.90 7.70 -9.83
N TRP A 53 4.37 8.94 -9.77
CA TRP A 53 3.53 10.13 -9.87
C TRP A 53 2.78 10.14 -11.21
N ALA A 54 3.50 10.16 -12.31
CA ALA A 54 2.92 10.24 -13.66
C ALA A 54 1.95 9.08 -13.94
N ALA A 55 2.26 7.88 -13.45
CA ALA A 55 1.40 6.71 -13.61
C ALA A 55 0.04 6.88 -12.91
N ASN A 56 0.03 7.34 -11.65
CA ASN A 56 -1.20 7.59 -10.91
C ASN A 56 -2.03 8.74 -11.53
N TYR A 57 -1.38 9.85 -11.91
CA TYR A 57 -2.06 10.96 -12.57
C TYR A 57 -2.65 10.60 -13.94
N LYS A 58 -2.01 9.67 -14.66
CA LYS A 58 -2.58 9.13 -15.91
C LYS A 58 -3.89 8.35 -15.67
N VAL A 59 -3.97 7.58 -14.58
CA VAL A 59 -5.22 6.92 -14.18
C VAL A 59 -6.27 7.95 -13.83
N MET A 60 -5.92 8.93 -12.98
CA MET A 60 -6.85 9.98 -12.54
C MET A 60 -7.37 10.81 -13.71
N LYS A 61 -6.53 11.14 -14.69
CA LYS A 61 -6.96 11.81 -15.94
C LYS A 61 -7.95 10.96 -16.73
N ASN A 62 -7.72 9.66 -16.86
CA ASN A 62 -8.68 8.75 -17.51
C ASN A 62 -10.01 8.69 -16.74
N CYS A 63 -9.97 8.66 -15.42
CA CYS A 63 -11.16 8.70 -14.58
C CYS A 63 -11.90 10.04 -14.74
N GLN A 64 -11.18 11.16 -14.80
CA GLN A 64 -11.78 12.48 -15.04
C GLN A 64 -12.48 12.56 -16.39
N THR A 65 -11.95 11.89 -17.43
CA THR A 65 -12.62 11.78 -18.73
C THR A 65 -13.97 11.07 -18.61
N ILE A 66 -14.03 9.99 -17.81
CA ILE A 66 -15.29 9.28 -17.51
C ILE A 66 -16.26 10.22 -16.77
N LEU A 67 -15.78 10.87 -15.70
CA LEU A 67 -16.60 11.75 -14.87
C LEU A 67 -17.18 12.94 -15.65
N SER A 68 -16.45 13.43 -16.65
CA SER A 68 -16.86 14.55 -17.50
C SER A 68 -17.79 14.14 -18.67
N SER A 69 -17.93 12.83 -18.92
CA SER A 69 -18.78 12.34 -20.01
C SER A 69 -20.26 12.41 -19.62
N ALA A 70 -21.07 12.97 -20.53
CA ALA A 70 -22.53 12.99 -20.37
C ALA A 70 -23.16 11.59 -20.45
N ASP A 71 -22.49 10.65 -21.12
CA ASP A 71 -22.95 9.28 -21.33
C ASP A 71 -22.53 8.32 -20.21
N ALA A 72 -21.67 8.76 -19.26
CA ALA A 72 -21.25 7.92 -18.15
C ALA A 72 -22.40 7.67 -17.19
N ASP A 73 -22.74 6.38 -16.99
CA ASP A 73 -23.71 5.96 -16.00
C ASP A 73 -23.19 6.11 -14.56
N ALA A 74 -24.08 5.93 -13.58
CA ALA A 74 -23.75 6.06 -12.18
C ALA A 74 -22.68 5.04 -11.74
N GLY A 75 -22.72 3.80 -12.25
CA GLY A 75 -21.72 2.77 -11.97
C GLY A 75 -20.33 3.18 -12.45
N ALA A 76 -20.21 3.69 -13.67
CA ALA A 76 -18.95 4.16 -14.23
C ALA A 76 -18.40 5.37 -13.43
N LYS A 77 -19.25 6.29 -13.01
CA LYS A 77 -18.85 7.42 -12.15
C LYS A 77 -18.36 6.96 -10.79
N GLY A 78 -19.10 6.06 -10.13
CA GLY A 78 -18.71 5.52 -8.83
C GLY A 78 -17.39 4.75 -8.87
N PHE A 79 -17.18 3.95 -9.93
CA PHE A 79 -15.91 3.29 -10.19
C PHE A 79 -14.77 4.31 -10.37
N ALA A 80 -14.95 5.31 -11.23
CA ALA A 80 -13.92 6.31 -11.53
C ALA A 80 -13.52 7.12 -10.27
N GLN A 81 -14.50 7.53 -9.45
CA GLN A 81 -14.24 8.24 -8.20
C GLN A 81 -13.47 7.38 -7.19
N THR A 82 -13.83 6.11 -7.06
CA THR A 82 -13.10 5.19 -6.18
C THR A 82 -11.66 5.00 -6.63
N LEU A 83 -11.39 4.86 -7.94
CA LEU A 83 -10.02 4.76 -8.44
C LEU A 83 -9.23 6.05 -8.29
N ASN A 84 -9.86 7.23 -8.45
CA ASN A 84 -9.18 8.50 -8.19
C ASN A 84 -8.73 8.58 -6.72
N ALA A 85 -9.62 8.22 -5.78
CA ALA A 85 -9.28 8.16 -4.37
C ALA A 85 -8.10 7.22 -4.10
N TYR A 86 -8.13 6.01 -4.66
CA TYR A 86 -7.05 5.04 -4.53
C TYR A 86 -5.72 5.57 -5.07
N CYS A 87 -5.72 6.24 -6.23
CA CYS A 87 -4.51 6.83 -6.80
C CYS A 87 -3.96 7.98 -5.93
N LEU A 88 -4.83 8.86 -5.39
CA LEU A 88 -4.39 9.90 -4.45
C LEU A 88 -3.79 9.31 -3.17
N MET A 89 -4.35 8.21 -2.64
CA MET A 89 -3.77 7.51 -1.49
C MET A 89 -2.36 6.99 -1.83
N ARG A 90 -2.15 6.44 -3.04
CA ARG A 90 -0.83 5.98 -3.49
C ARG A 90 0.17 7.13 -3.63
N VAL A 91 -0.25 8.27 -4.14
CA VAL A 91 0.60 9.47 -4.22
C VAL A 91 0.97 9.93 -2.81
N LEU A 92 -0.01 10.03 -1.90
CA LEU A 92 0.21 10.48 -0.53
C LEU A 92 1.12 9.53 0.28
N ALA A 93 1.08 8.23 0.02
CA ALA A 93 1.99 7.26 0.65
C ALA A 93 3.47 7.60 0.37
N MET A 94 3.78 8.22 -0.77
CA MET A 94 5.12 8.69 -1.11
C MET A 94 5.38 10.10 -0.57
N THR A 95 4.54 11.05 -0.97
CA THR A 95 4.76 12.50 -0.79
C THR A 95 4.45 13.01 0.63
N ASP A 96 3.59 12.30 1.35
CA ASP A 96 3.19 12.62 2.72
C ASP A 96 2.85 14.12 2.90
N GLU A 97 3.58 14.84 3.77
CA GLU A 97 3.35 16.26 4.04
C GLU A 97 3.54 17.17 2.81
N ASN A 98 4.23 16.71 1.77
CA ASN A 98 4.37 17.44 0.52
C ASN A 98 3.07 17.50 -0.30
N GLY A 99 2.05 16.71 0.06
CA GLY A 99 0.73 16.75 -0.55
C GLY A 99 0.68 16.22 -1.99
N ALA A 100 -0.31 16.70 -2.75
CA ALA A 100 -0.54 16.27 -4.14
C ALA A 100 -1.31 17.35 -4.92
N ARG A 101 -1.39 17.21 -6.26
CA ARG A 101 -2.27 18.03 -7.07
C ARG A 101 -3.69 17.45 -7.09
N LEU A 102 -4.69 18.32 -6.99
CA LEU A 102 -6.10 17.93 -7.08
C LEU A 102 -6.73 18.27 -8.46
N ASN A 103 -5.94 18.80 -9.39
CA ASN A 103 -6.34 18.92 -10.78
C ASN A 103 -5.69 17.82 -11.62
N TYR A 104 -6.47 17.20 -12.49
CA TYR A 104 -6.03 16.03 -13.28
C TYR A 104 -5.93 16.35 -14.78
N ASP A 105 -6.05 17.61 -15.16
CA ASP A 105 -5.95 18.07 -16.55
C ASP A 105 -4.51 18.39 -16.98
N GLY A 106 -3.60 18.54 -16.02
CA GLY A 106 -2.19 18.82 -16.24
C GLY A 106 -1.83 20.31 -16.22
N ASP A 107 -2.71 21.19 -15.72
CA ASP A 107 -2.36 22.59 -15.49
C ASP A 107 -1.44 22.70 -14.25
N ILE A 108 -0.15 22.92 -14.49
CA ILE A 108 0.87 23.07 -13.46
C ILE A 108 0.79 24.40 -12.70
N ASN A 109 -0.02 25.36 -13.14
CA ASN A 109 -0.22 26.62 -12.42
C ASN A 109 -1.18 26.48 -11.23
N VAL A 110 -1.97 25.42 -11.17
CA VAL A 110 -2.77 25.12 -9.98
C VAL A 110 -1.82 24.71 -8.84
N ALA A 111 -1.98 25.30 -7.67
CA ALA A 111 -1.12 24.99 -6.52
C ALA A 111 -1.22 23.51 -6.11
N VAL A 112 -0.12 22.97 -5.59
CA VAL A 112 -0.11 21.69 -4.89
C VAL A 112 -0.95 21.82 -3.62
N ALA A 113 -1.88 20.92 -3.41
CA ALA A 113 -2.71 20.87 -2.21
C ALA A 113 -1.93 20.23 -1.04
N SER A 114 -2.18 20.71 0.15
CA SER A 114 -1.63 20.14 1.39
C SER A 114 -2.15 18.73 1.63
N LYS A 115 -1.43 17.94 2.44
CA LYS A 115 -1.87 16.61 2.88
C LYS A 115 -3.32 16.62 3.39
N ALA A 116 -3.70 17.60 4.22
CA ALA A 116 -5.05 17.72 4.76
C ALA A 116 -6.11 17.93 3.67
N GLU A 117 -5.83 18.76 2.65
CA GLU A 117 -6.74 18.97 1.53
C GLU A 117 -6.86 17.72 0.65
N VAL A 118 -5.75 17.00 0.43
CA VAL A 118 -5.76 15.74 -0.32
C VAL A 118 -6.55 14.66 0.41
N LEU A 119 -6.40 14.54 1.73
CA LEU A 119 -7.18 13.62 2.56
C LEU A 119 -8.68 13.93 2.50
N ALA A 120 -9.04 15.20 2.56
CA ALA A 120 -10.43 15.63 2.41
C ALA A 120 -11.00 15.29 1.03
N GLU A 121 -10.22 15.46 -0.03
CA GLU A 121 -10.64 15.08 -1.38
C GLU A 121 -10.79 13.56 -1.55
N ILE A 122 -9.91 12.77 -0.98
CA ILE A 122 -10.05 11.30 -0.97
C ILE A 122 -11.39 10.89 -0.33
N GLU A 123 -11.75 11.47 0.82
CA GLU A 123 -13.03 11.22 1.47
C GLU A 123 -14.23 11.63 0.61
N ASN A 124 -14.16 12.80 -0.03
CA ASN A 124 -15.19 13.30 -0.94
C ASN A 124 -15.40 12.36 -2.13
N LEU A 125 -14.29 11.89 -2.74
CA LEU A 125 -14.32 10.96 -3.85
C LEU A 125 -14.92 9.61 -3.44
N LEU A 126 -14.54 9.07 -2.27
CA LEU A 126 -15.06 7.79 -1.78
C LEU A 126 -16.56 7.90 -1.42
N ASN A 127 -17.01 9.00 -0.82
CA ASN A 127 -18.41 9.21 -0.52
C ASN A 127 -19.25 9.41 -1.77
N SER A 128 -18.80 10.26 -2.69
CA SER A 128 -19.47 10.46 -3.98
C SER A 128 -19.47 9.18 -4.80
N GLY A 129 -18.39 8.38 -4.73
CA GLY A 129 -18.29 7.08 -5.36
C GLY A 129 -19.33 6.10 -4.82
N LYS A 130 -19.47 5.99 -3.49
CA LYS A 130 -20.49 5.18 -2.83
C LYS A 130 -21.91 5.59 -3.28
N ASP A 131 -22.18 6.90 -3.30
CA ASP A 131 -23.51 7.41 -3.65
C ASP A 131 -23.86 7.13 -5.12
N ASN A 132 -22.90 7.23 -6.03
CA ASN A 132 -23.08 6.85 -7.43
C ASN A 132 -23.25 5.33 -7.59
N LEU A 133 -22.47 4.51 -6.89
CA LEU A 133 -22.61 3.04 -6.91
C LEU A 133 -23.98 2.60 -6.40
N ALA A 134 -24.54 3.27 -5.39
CA ALA A 134 -25.88 3.00 -4.86
C ALA A 134 -27.00 3.35 -5.85
N GLN A 135 -26.75 4.23 -6.82
CA GLN A 135 -27.70 4.59 -7.87
C GLN A 135 -27.49 3.76 -9.15
N ALA A 136 -26.45 2.94 -9.21
CA ALA A 136 -26.17 2.08 -10.35
C ALA A 136 -27.13 0.88 -10.36
N GLY A 137 -27.26 0.25 -11.54
CA GLY A 137 -27.99 -1.03 -11.68
C GLY A 137 -27.23 -2.20 -11.05
N ASP A 138 -27.76 -3.40 -11.27
CA ASP A 138 -27.21 -4.64 -10.70
C ASP A 138 -25.83 -5.03 -11.26
N ALA A 139 -25.43 -4.48 -12.40
CA ALA A 139 -24.16 -4.76 -13.05
C ALA A 139 -23.54 -3.46 -13.60
N PHE A 140 -22.22 -3.44 -13.72
CA PHE A 140 -21.51 -2.41 -14.48
C PHE A 140 -21.82 -2.53 -15.97
N SER A 141 -21.83 -1.40 -16.69
CA SER A 141 -21.92 -1.36 -18.17
C SER A 141 -20.62 -1.81 -18.87
N PHE A 142 -19.59 -2.16 -18.10
CA PHE A 142 -18.28 -2.61 -18.55
C PHE A 142 -17.81 -3.79 -17.70
N SER A 143 -16.81 -4.53 -18.19
CA SER A 143 -16.22 -5.66 -17.45
C SER A 143 -14.99 -5.19 -16.66
N LEU A 144 -14.83 -5.73 -15.47
CA LEU A 144 -13.61 -5.65 -14.66
C LEU A 144 -12.76 -6.92 -14.91
N SER A 145 -11.46 -6.85 -14.59
CA SER A 145 -10.59 -8.01 -14.61
C SER A 145 -10.91 -8.99 -13.48
N SER A 146 -10.35 -10.19 -13.54
CA SER A 146 -10.46 -11.20 -12.48
C SER A 146 -9.89 -10.74 -11.12
N GLY A 147 -9.08 -9.69 -11.10
CA GLY A 147 -8.63 -9.07 -9.84
C GLY A 147 -9.76 -8.48 -9.00
N PHE A 148 -10.95 -8.29 -9.60
CA PHE A 148 -12.17 -7.83 -8.94
C PHE A 148 -13.21 -8.93 -8.79
N ASP A 149 -12.85 -10.20 -8.93
CA ASP A 149 -13.81 -11.29 -8.74
C ASP A 149 -14.39 -11.23 -7.33
N GLY A 150 -15.73 -11.31 -7.22
CA GLY A 150 -16.47 -11.04 -5.99
C GLY A 150 -16.74 -9.55 -5.69
N PHE A 151 -16.09 -8.63 -6.41
CA PHE A 151 -16.21 -7.16 -6.29
C PHE A 151 -16.59 -6.52 -7.64
N ASN A 152 -17.15 -7.26 -8.57
CA ASN A 152 -17.34 -6.87 -9.97
C ASN A 152 -18.76 -6.43 -10.31
N THR A 153 -19.59 -6.12 -9.31
CA THR A 153 -20.88 -5.44 -9.44
C THR A 153 -20.86 -4.12 -8.68
N PRO A 154 -21.71 -3.12 -9.00
CA PRO A 154 -21.77 -1.87 -8.22
C PRO A 154 -21.96 -2.11 -6.73
N ALA A 155 -22.81 -3.03 -6.35
CA ALA A 155 -23.07 -3.38 -4.95
C ALA A 155 -21.83 -3.96 -4.26
N THR A 156 -21.16 -4.93 -4.87
CA THR A 156 -19.98 -5.57 -4.28
C THR A 156 -18.73 -4.70 -4.38
N PHE A 157 -18.59 -3.89 -5.44
CA PHE A 157 -17.51 -2.90 -5.56
C PHE A 157 -17.58 -1.81 -4.47
N THR A 158 -18.80 -1.54 -3.95
CA THR A 158 -18.96 -0.65 -2.80
C THR A 158 -18.18 -1.15 -1.58
N HIS A 159 -17.99 -2.46 -1.43
CA HIS A 159 -17.16 -2.99 -0.33
C HIS A 159 -15.70 -2.54 -0.48
N PHE A 160 -15.12 -2.62 -1.69
CA PHE A 160 -13.77 -2.09 -1.93
C PHE A 160 -13.68 -0.58 -1.64
N ASN A 161 -14.64 0.19 -2.12
CA ASN A 161 -14.73 1.64 -1.84
C ASN A 161 -14.77 1.92 -0.31
N ARG A 162 -15.56 1.16 0.45
CA ARG A 162 -15.66 1.35 1.90
C ARG A 162 -14.43 0.83 2.65
N GLY A 163 -13.78 -0.23 2.18
CA GLY A 163 -12.48 -0.65 2.70
C GLY A 163 -11.43 0.46 2.57
N LEU A 164 -11.37 1.14 1.42
CA LEU A 164 -10.50 2.30 1.24
C LEU A 164 -10.88 3.46 2.19
N MET A 165 -12.19 3.68 2.45
CA MET A 165 -12.63 4.66 3.44
C MET A 165 -12.16 4.28 4.84
N ALA A 166 -12.21 3.02 5.23
CA ALA A 166 -11.70 2.57 6.52
C ALA A 166 -10.19 2.86 6.65
N ARG A 167 -9.40 2.49 5.62
CA ARG A 167 -7.94 2.76 5.59
C ARG A 167 -7.63 4.24 5.80
N ILE A 168 -8.27 5.12 5.03
CA ILE A 168 -7.97 6.55 5.11
C ILE A 168 -8.51 7.20 6.38
N SER A 169 -9.58 6.65 6.96
CA SER A 169 -10.12 7.14 8.23
C SER A 169 -9.23 6.77 9.41
N VAL A 170 -8.65 5.55 9.41
CA VAL A 170 -7.65 5.14 10.42
C VAL A 170 -6.43 6.06 10.36
N LEU A 171 -5.88 6.34 9.18
CA LEU A 171 -4.72 7.23 9.00
C LEU A 171 -4.99 8.69 9.44
N GLN A 172 -6.22 9.04 9.80
CA GLN A 172 -6.62 10.35 10.29
C GLN A 172 -7.20 10.31 11.71
N ASP A 173 -7.08 9.21 12.43
CA ASP A 173 -7.68 9.00 13.77
C ASP A 173 -9.22 9.21 13.80
N LYS A 174 -9.88 9.10 12.64
CA LYS A 174 -11.35 9.22 12.52
C LYS A 174 -12.03 7.89 12.87
N TRP A 175 -11.84 7.44 14.12
CA TRP A 175 -12.22 6.10 14.56
C TRP A 175 -13.69 5.77 14.33
N SER A 176 -14.60 6.71 14.55
CA SER A 176 -16.04 6.51 14.30
C SER A 176 -16.35 6.30 12.83
N GLN A 177 -15.70 7.04 11.93
CA GLN A 177 -15.86 6.91 10.47
C GLN A 177 -15.24 5.60 9.98
N ALA A 178 -14.08 5.22 10.51
CA ALA A 178 -13.45 3.94 10.23
C ALA A 178 -14.36 2.78 10.66
N GLN A 179 -14.94 2.83 11.85
CA GLN A 179 -15.87 1.81 12.35
C GLN A 179 -17.13 1.70 11.47
N GLU A 180 -17.71 2.81 11.02
CA GLU A 180 -18.87 2.79 10.10
C GLU A 180 -18.50 2.11 8.77
N ALA A 181 -17.33 2.46 8.22
CA ALA A 181 -16.86 1.87 6.99
C ALA A 181 -16.59 0.37 7.13
N LEU A 182 -15.93 -0.07 8.21
CA LEU A 182 -15.65 -1.48 8.51
C LEU A 182 -16.95 -2.29 8.75
N THR A 183 -17.93 -1.71 9.43
CA THR A 183 -19.25 -2.35 9.62
C THR A 183 -19.93 -2.65 8.28
N SER A 184 -19.77 -1.79 7.29
CA SER A 184 -20.36 -1.97 5.96
C SER A 184 -19.69 -3.07 5.13
N VAL A 185 -18.51 -3.55 5.54
CA VAL A 185 -17.72 -4.61 4.88
C VAL A 185 -17.51 -5.84 5.78
N ASP A 186 -18.29 -5.96 6.85
CA ASP A 186 -18.16 -7.01 7.86
C ASP A 186 -18.14 -8.42 7.26
N ALA A 187 -19.05 -8.70 6.31
CA ALA A 187 -19.12 -10.00 5.65
C ALA A 187 -17.85 -10.34 4.84
N TRP A 188 -17.17 -9.36 4.30
CA TRP A 188 -15.87 -9.55 3.65
C TRP A 188 -14.78 -9.73 4.70
N MET A 189 -14.68 -8.81 5.64
CA MET A 189 -13.66 -8.81 6.70
C MET A 189 -13.66 -10.11 7.53
N ASN A 190 -14.85 -10.64 7.85
CA ASN A 190 -15.04 -11.81 8.71
C ASN A 190 -15.50 -13.05 7.96
N GLY A 191 -15.32 -13.10 6.63
CA GLY A 191 -15.74 -14.25 5.80
C GLY A 191 -14.88 -15.51 5.95
N GLY A 192 -13.84 -15.49 6.78
CA GLY A 192 -13.00 -16.66 7.09
C GLY A 192 -11.80 -16.85 6.15
N ASP A 193 -11.75 -16.14 5.04
CA ASP A 193 -10.60 -16.13 4.13
C ASP A 193 -9.85 -14.79 4.26
N HIS A 194 -8.66 -14.83 4.85
CA HIS A 194 -7.80 -13.66 5.05
C HIS A 194 -7.30 -13.04 3.74
N ASP A 195 -7.24 -13.84 2.68
CA ASP A 195 -6.76 -13.43 1.35
C ASP A 195 -7.89 -13.00 0.42
N ALA A 196 -9.17 -13.14 0.83
CA ALA A 196 -10.28 -12.60 0.07
C ALA A 196 -10.08 -11.09 -0.16
N GLY A 197 -10.07 -10.64 -1.43
CA GLY A 197 -9.72 -9.25 -1.69
C GLY A 197 -9.77 -8.81 -3.15
N VAL A 198 -9.26 -7.60 -3.37
CA VAL A 198 -9.09 -6.99 -4.69
C VAL A 198 -7.60 -6.94 -5.02
N TYR A 199 -7.26 -7.31 -6.26
CA TYR A 199 -5.89 -7.54 -6.67
C TYR A 199 -5.54 -6.86 -8.01
N HIS A 200 -4.30 -6.44 -8.12
CA HIS A 200 -3.67 -6.25 -9.43
C HIS A 200 -3.38 -7.63 -10.02
N VAL A 201 -3.92 -7.91 -11.19
CA VAL A 201 -3.65 -9.16 -11.92
C VAL A 201 -2.75 -8.88 -13.12
N PHE A 202 -1.90 -9.82 -13.43
CA PHE A 202 -0.87 -9.74 -14.47
C PHE A 202 -1.02 -10.91 -15.45
N SER A 203 -0.61 -10.72 -16.69
CA SER A 203 -0.67 -11.79 -17.69
C SER A 203 0.37 -11.60 -18.79
N SER A 204 0.64 -12.68 -19.54
CA SER A 204 1.46 -12.66 -20.75
C SER A 204 0.74 -12.05 -21.97
N GLY A 205 -0.47 -11.50 -21.79
CA GLY A 205 -1.26 -10.89 -22.86
C GLY A 205 -0.59 -9.66 -23.44
N ALA A 206 -0.82 -9.40 -24.73
CA ALA A 206 -0.30 -8.21 -25.39
C ALA A 206 -0.82 -6.94 -24.67
N ASN A 207 0.10 -6.04 -24.34
CA ASN A 207 -0.14 -4.79 -23.59
C ASN A 207 -0.48 -4.98 -22.09
N ASP A 208 -0.29 -6.16 -21.52
CA ASP A 208 -0.26 -6.36 -20.09
C ASP A 208 1.19 -6.28 -19.56
N GLY A 209 1.39 -6.31 -18.26
CA GLY A 209 2.69 -6.24 -17.60
C GLY A 209 2.92 -7.41 -16.67
N ASP A 210 4.16 -7.54 -16.24
CA ASP A 210 4.57 -8.51 -15.24
C ASP A 210 4.42 -7.96 -13.83
N ASN A 211 4.23 -8.86 -12.86
CA ASN A 211 4.43 -8.57 -11.45
C ASN A 211 5.93 -8.34 -11.21
N GLN A 212 6.33 -7.07 -11.14
CA GLN A 212 7.72 -6.68 -10.96
C GLN A 212 8.25 -6.92 -9.52
N MET A 213 7.43 -7.46 -8.64
CA MET A 213 7.84 -7.90 -7.29
C MET A 213 8.33 -9.35 -7.29
N PHE A 214 8.08 -10.09 -8.36
CA PHE A 214 8.64 -11.43 -8.52
C PHE A 214 10.05 -11.38 -9.09
N GLU A 215 10.97 -11.98 -8.37
CA GLU A 215 12.28 -12.39 -8.85
C GLU A 215 12.52 -13.82 -8.36
N ASP A 216 13.25 -14.65 -9.13
CA ASP A 216 13.58 -16.02 -8.70
C ASP A 216 14.40 -15.96 -7.41
N PRO A 217 13.89 -16.46 -6.27
CA PRO A 217 14.55 -16.35 -4.98
C PRO A 217 15.91 -17.09 -4.92
N THR A 218 16.18 -17.96 -5.89
CA THR A 218 17.43 -18.71 -6.00
C THR A 218 18.43 -18.08 -6.98
N ALA A 219 18.03 -17.04 -7.71
CA ALA A 219 18.88 -16.40 -8.69
C ALA A 219 20.12 -15.76 -8.04
N ALA A 220 21.28 -15.91 -8.68
CA ALA A 220 22.53 -15.30 -8.22
C ALA A 220 22.52 -13.76 -8.32
N THR A 221 21.64 -13.20 -9.15
CA THR A 221 21.50 -11.75 -9.40
C THR A 221 20.23 -11.17 -8.83
N LEU A 222 19.64 -11.81 -7.82
CA LEU A 222 18.47 -11.31 -7.12
C LEU A 222 18.74 -9.91 -6.55
N LYS A 223 17.81 -8.98 -6.76
CA LYS A 223 17.95 -7.58 -6.35
C LYS A 223 17.04 -7.22 -5.20
N LEU A 224 15.79 -7.70 -5.24
CA LEU A 224 14.83 -7.51 -4.16
C LEU A 224 15.15 -8.47 -3.02
N MET A 225 15.72 -7.92 -1.94
CA MET A 225 16.12 -8.69 -0.77
C MET A 225 15.35 -8.21 0.45
N VAL A 226 14.81 -9.14 1.21
CA VAL A 226 14.10 -8.82 2.47
C VAL A 226 15.07 -8.21 3.47
N HIS A 227 14.66 -7.16 4.16
CA HIS A 227 15.47 -6.55 5.21
C HIS A 227 15.74 -7.56 6.34
N PRO A 228 17.01 -7.72 6.83
CA PRO A 228 17.34 -8.74 7.82
C PRO A 228 16.50 -8.69 9.10
N SER A 229 16.05 -7.50 9.51
CA SER A 229 15.19 -7.33 10.68
C SER A 229 13.83 -8.05 10.57
N PHE A 230 13.39 -8.43 9.37
CA PHE A 230 12.16 -9.21 9.22
C PHE A 230 12.27 -10.59 9.89
N LEU A 231 13.45 -11.19 9.83
CA LEU A 231 13.73 -12.46 10.49
C LEU A 231 14.04 -12.27 11.97
N THR A 232 14.83 -11.26 12.34
CA THR A 232 15.30 -11.08 13.72
C THR A 232 14.21 -10.56 14.67
N ASP A 233 13.23 -9.82 14.16
CA ASP A 233 12.13 -9.26 14.94
C ASP A 233 10.90 -10.18 14.97
N ALA A 234 10.94 -11.30 14.23
CA ALA A 234 9.85 -12.26 14.18
C ALA A 234 9.66 -12.96 15.53
N HIS A 235 8.41 -13.23 15.86
CA HIS A 235 8.11 -14.06 17.02
C HIS A 235 8.32 -15.55 16.71
N ASP A 236 8.75 -16.31 17.70
CA ASP A 236 8.98 -17.74 17.57
C ASP A 236 7.72 -18.46 17.05
N GLY A 237 7.90 -19.31 16.05
CA GLY A 237 6.85 -20.13 15.46
C GLY A 237 5.96 -19.40 14.46
N ASP A 238 6.20 -18.12 14.15
CA ASP A 238 5.44 -17.39 13.15
C ASP A 238 5.70 -17.92 11.73
N SER A 239 4.73 -18.67 11.19
CA SER A 239 4.85 -19.32 9.88
C SER A 239 4.87 -18.32 8.71
N ARG A 240 4.43 -17.07 8.91
CA ARG A 240 4.51 -16.01 7.89
C ARG A 240 5.95 -15.75 7.45
N VAL A 241 6.92 -15.96 8.35
CA VAL A 241 8.34 -15.84 7.99
C VAL A 241 8.75 -16.97 7.04
N SER A 242 8.54 -18.22 7.44
CA SER A 242 8.96 -19.37 6.61
C SER A 242 8.17 -19.53 5.31
N SER A 243 6.94 -18.98 5.26
CA SER A 243 6.11 -18.99 4.04
C SER A 243 6.54 -17.93 3.03
N ASN A 244 7.03 -16.79 3.52
CA ASN A 244 7.27 -15.62 2.68
C ASN A 244 8.74 -15.34 2.40
N VAL A 245 9.66 -16.06 3.06
CA VAL A 245 11.11 -15.81 2.97
C VAL A 245 11.90 -17.10 2.86
N LEU A 246 12.76 -17.16 1.85
CA LEU A 246 13.83 -18.14 1.73
C LEU A 246 15.10 -17.62 2.42
N VAL A 247 15.62 -18.35 3.39
CA VAL A 247 16.96 -18.12 3.94
C VAL A 247 17.99 -18.73 3.00
N ARG A 248 18.75 -17.90 2.30
CA ARG A 248 19.76 -18.32 1.32
C ARG A 248 21.04 -18.77 2.00
N GLU A 249 21.80 -19.61 1.33
CA GLU A 249 23.16 -19.99 1.78
C GLU A 249 24.19 -18.88 1.50
N ASP A 250 23.97 -18.08 0.45
CA ASP A 250 24.78 -16.93 0.07
C ASP A 250 24.15 -15.61 0.51
N THR A 251 24.98 -14.62 0.69
CA THR A 251 24.57 -13.26 1.05
C THR A 251 24.79 -12.33 -0.13
N ILE A 252 23.75 -11.62 -0.54
CA ILE A 252 23.84 -10.55 -1.54
C ILE A 252 24.29 -9.27 -0.86
N ARG A 253 25.30 -8.61 -1.44
CA ARG A 253 25.91 -7.39 -0.90
C ARG A 253 26.02 -6.30 -1.96
N TYR A 254 25.64 -5.11 -1.59
CA TYR A 254 25.87 -3.93 -2.42
C TYR A 254 25.82 -2.67 -1.56
N ASP A 255 26.72 -1.72 -1.82
CA ASP A 255 26.74 -0.39 -1.21
C ASP A 255 26.71 -0.40 0.34
N GLY A 256 27.44 -1.33 0.96
CA GLY A 256 27.49 -1.48 2.41
C GLY A 256 26.29 -2.16 3.04
N LEU A 257 25.29 -2.52 2.24
CA LEU A 257 24.10 -3.29 2.67
C LEU A 257 24.27 -4.77 2.35
N GLU A 258 23.64 -5.60 3.13
CA GLU A 258 23.64 -7.04 2.87
C GLU A 258 22.34 -7.71 3.34
N SER A 259 21.91 -8.73 2.61
CA SER A 259 20.87 -9.65 3.05
C SER A 259 21.06 -11.03 2.46
N TYR A 260 20.64 -12.03 3.21
CA TYR A 260 20.56 -13.43 2.81
C TYR A 260 19.11 -13.93 2.77
N LEU A 261 18.14 -13.02 2.81
CA LEU A 261 16.72 -13.30 2.85
C LEU A 261 16.09 -12.93 1.50
N ALA A 262 15.62 -13.93 0.76
CA ALA A 262 14.93 -13.74 -0.50
C ALA A 262 13.41 -13.81 -0.31
N PRO A 263 12.59 -12.90 -0.89
CA PRO A 263 11.14 -13.02 -0.81
C PRO A 263 10.65 -14.21 -1.62
N THR A 264 9.66 -14.94 -1.08
CA THR A 264 8.99 -16.08 -1.73
C THR A 264 7.48 -15.89 -1.80
N LEU A 265 6.99 -14.67 -1.56
CA LEU A 265 5.57 -14.34 -1.57
C LEU A 265 4.93 -14.59 -2.94
N TYR A 266 5.67 -14.38 -4.01
CA TYR A 266 5.24 -14.60 -5.39
C TYR A 266 6.03 -15.74 -6.02
N ASN A 267 5.36 -16.61 -6.79
CA ASN A 267 5.95 -17.79 -7.44
C ASN A 267 6.16 -17.58 -8.94
N SER A 268 5.57 -16.54 -9.49
CA SER A 268 5.69 -16.17 -10.91
C SER A 268 5.49 -14.68 -11.15
N SER A 269 5.92 -14.20 -12.31
CA SER A 269 5.66 -12.82 -12.76
C SER A 269 4.18 -12.54 -13.07
N TYR A 270 3.30 -13.52 -12.92
CA TYR A 270 1.85 -13.35 -13.12
C TYR A 270 1.05 -13.47 -11.84
N ASP A 271 1.68 -13.74 -10.72
CA ASP A 271 0.98 -13.81 -9.43
C ASP A 271 0.37 -12.45 -9.10
N PRO A 272 -0.89 -12.42 -8.62
CA PRO A 272 -1.58 -11.18 -8.31
C PRO A 272 -0.96 -10.48 -7.10
N VAL A 273 -1.03 -9.15 -7.08
CA VAL A 273 -0.59 -8.31 -5.96
C VAL A 273 -1.80 -7.65 -5.31
N PRO A 274 -1.95 -7.73 -3.99
CA PRO A 274 -3.10 -7.17 -3.30
C PRO A 274 -3.23 -5.65 -3.49
N MET A 275 -4.46 -5.18 -3.68
CA MET A 275 -4.87 -3.79 -3.49
C MET A 275 -5.47 -3.60 -2.09
N MET A 276 -6.23 -4.63 -1.64
CA MET A 276 -6.80 -4.71 -0.30
C MET A 276 -7.30 -6.14 -0.05
N ARG A 277 -7.03 -6.67 1.14
CA ARG A 277 -7.45 -8.00 1.58
C ARG A 277 -8.21 -7.95 2.90
N ALA A 278 -8.96 -9.02 3.22
CA ALA A 278 -9.72 -9.14 4.46
C ALA A 278 -8.85 -8.97 5.72
N VAL A 279 -7.63 -9.53 5.73
CA VAL A 279 -6.71 -9.39 6.86
C VAL A 279 -6.32 -7.93 7.13
N GLU A 280 -6.21 -7.11 6.10
CA GLU A 280 -5.99 -5.66 6.30
C GLU A 280 -7.16 -5.01 7.02
N LEU A 281 -8.41 -5.32 6.60
CA LEU A 281 -9.61 -4.79 7.26
C LEU A 281 -9.70 -5.22 8.72
N GLN A 282 -9.30 -6.45 9.04
CA GLN A 282 -9.22 -6.93 10.42
C GLN A 282 -8.19 -6.14 11.24
N LEU A 283 -7.02 -5.85 10.66
CA LEU A 283 -6.00 -5.04 11.32
C LEU A 283 -6.43 -3.59 11.49
N LEU A 284 -7.13 -3.00 10.52
CA LEU A 284 -7.76 -1.67 10.66
C LEU A 284 -8.83 -1.69 11.78
N GLN A 285 -9.60 -2.77 11.92
CA GLN A 285 -10.55 -2.93 13.03
C GLN A 285 -9.83 -2.99 14.38
N ALA A 286 -8.67 -3.67 14.46
CA ALA A 286 -7.84 -3.68 15.67
C ALA A 286 -7.35 -2.26 16.02
N GLU A 287 -6.92 -1.47 15.01
CA GLU A 287 -6.53 -0.07 15.20
C GLU A 287 -7.70 0.79 15.70
N VAL A 288 -8.92 0.57 15.19
CA VAL A 288 -10.13 1.25 15.69
C VAL A 288 -10.40 0.91 17.16
N HIS A 289 -10.23 -0.36 17.57
CA HIS A 289 -10.34 -0.75 18.99
C HIS A 289 -9.27 -0.04 19.83
N ILE A 290 -8.02 0.01 19.37
CA ILE A 290 -6.92 0.73 20.06
C ILE A 290 -7.27 2.21 20.22
N GLY A 291 -7.69 2.89 19.14
CA GLY A 291 -8.06 4.30 19.16
C GLY A 291 -9.23 4.63 20.08
N ASN A 292 -10.11 3.66 20.33
CA ASN A 292 -11.23 3.79 21.29
C ASN A 292 -10.87 3.30 22.70
N GLY A 293 -9.62 2.86 22.95
CA GLY A 293 -9.18 2.35 24.25
C GLY A 293 -9.66 0.95 24.59
N ASP A 294 -10.22 0.21 23.64
CA ASP A 294 -10.62 -1.20 23.78
C ASP A 294 -9.47 -2.15 23.40
N TYR A 295 -8.47 -2.19 24.27
CA TYR A 295 -7.27 -3.02 24.05
C TYR A 295 -7.58 -4.52 24.06
N ALA A 296 -8.60 -4.94 24.77
CA ALA A 296 -9.02 -6.35 24.79
C ALA A 296 -9.65 -6.77 23.45
N GLY A 297 -10.46 -5.92 22.83
CA GLY A 297 -10.99 -6.13 21.48
C GLY A 297 -9.87 -6.20 20.44
N ALA A 298 -8.90 -5.29 20.50
CA ALA A 298 -7.74 -5.31 19.63
C ALA A 298 -6.90 -6.59 19.79
N GLU A 299 -6.62 -7.01 21.04
CA GLU A 299 -5.89 -8.24 21.34
C GLU A 299 -6.59 -9.46 20.75
N SER A 300 -7.92 -9.54 20.89
CA SER A 300 -8.71 -10.66 20.35
C SER A 300 -8.57 -10.78 18.82
N ILE A 301 -8.62 -9.68 18.09
CA ILE A 301 -8.46 -9.66 16.63
C ILE A 301 -7.04 -10.08 16.24
N MET A 302 -6.03 -9.46 16.85
CA MET A 302 -4.64 -9.79 16.59
C MET A 302 -4.35 -11.27 16.89
N ASN A 303 -4.90 -11.83 17.98
CA ASN A 303 -4.71 -13.23 18.31
C ASN A 303 -5.41 -14.19 17.33
N ALA A 304 -6.55 -13.81 16.76
CA ALA A 304 -7.17 -14.60 15.70
C ALA A 304 -6.27 -14.67 14.44
N ILE A 305 -5.63 -13.57 14.07
CA ILE A 305 -4.65 -13.53 12.96
C ILE A 305 -3.42 -14.38 13.30
N ARG A 306 -2.90 -14.24 14.51
CA ARG A 306 -1.74 -15.01 15.01
C ARG A 306 -1.98 -16.49 15.06
N ALA A 307 -3.17 -16.92 15.46
CA ALA A 307 -3.56 -18.33 15.47
C ALA A 307 -3.43 -18.99 14.08
N ASN A 308 -3.83 -18.28 13.02
CA ASN A 308 -3.66 -18.75 11.64
C ASN A 308 -2.19 -18.82 11.21
N ALA A 309 -1.33 -18.00 11.80
CA ALA A 309 0.10 -17.98 11.55
C ALA A 309 0.89 -18.93 12.48
N GLY A 310 0.25 -19.63 13.41
CA GLY A 310 0.92 -20.47 14.41
C GLY A 310 1.77 -19.69 15.41
N ALA A 311 1.65 -18.38 15.47
CA ALA A 311 2.38 -17.53 16.40
C ALA A 311 1.70 -17.52 17.78
N ALA A 312 2.50 -17.39 18.84
CA ALA A 312 1.99 -17.35 20.21
C ALA A 312 1.07 -16.14 20.42
N GLU A 313 -0.01 -16.33 21.21
CA GLU A 313 -0.96 -15.27 21.51
C GLU A 313 -0.32 -14.12 22.31
N TYR A 314 -0.79 -12.91 22.05
CA TYR A 314 -0.56 -11.78 22.94
C TYR A 314 -1.40 -11.93 24.20
N THR A 315 -0.88 -11.47 25.32
CA THR A 315 -1.58 -11.34 26.59
C THR A 315 -1.28 -9.99 27.21
N GLY A 316 -2.30 -9.34 27.79
CA GLY A 316 -2.14 -8.07 28.48
C GLY A 316 -1.82 -6.91 27.52
N THR A 317 -2.57 -6.80 26.44
CA THR A 317 -2.55 -5.61 25.58
C THR A 317 -3.11 -4.42 26.34
N ASP A 318 -2.38 -3.31 26.31
CA ASP A 318 -2.76 -2.07 26.99
C ASP A 318 -2.23 -0.84 26.20
N ALA A 319 -2.46 0.35 26.72
CA ALA A 319 -2.06 1.60 26.08
C ALA A 319 -0.54 1.70 25.79
N SER A 320 0.30 0.96 26.50
CA SER A 320 1.75 1.04 26.37
C SER A 320 2.31 0.16 25.25
N ASN A 321 1.55 -0.85 24.80
CA ASN A 321 2.05 -1.84 23.86
C ASN A 321 1.12 -2.12 22.65
N ALA A 322 -0.11 -1.62 22.66
CA ALA A 322 -1.11 -1.94 21.64
C ALA A 322 -0.68 -1.51 20.24
N VAL A 323 -0.11 -0.32 20.10
CA VAL A 323 0.37 0.22 18.81
C VAL A 323 1.52 -0.64 18.29
N ASP A 324 2.50 -1.00 19.11
CA ASP A 324 3.63 -1.82 18.70
C ASP A 324 3.17 -3.21 18.24
N ARG A 325 2.18 -3.79 18.94
CA ARG A 325 1.60 -5.08 18.57
C ARG A 325 0.86 -5.03 17.24
N VAL A 326 0.02 -4.04 17.00
CA VAL A 326 -0.70 -3.93 15.72
C VAL A 326 0.25 -3.64 14.56
N LEU A 327 1.27 -2.80 14.76
CA LEU A 327 2.31 -2.56 13.76
C LEU A 327 3.12 -3.82 13.46
N HIS A 328 3.42 -4.64 14.48
CA HIS A 328 4.04 -5.94 14.28
C HIS A 328 3.14 -6.85 13.44
N GLU A 329 1.85 -6.99 13.77
CA GLU A 329 0.93 -7.83 12.98
C GLU A 329 0.77 -7.32 11.55
N LYS A 330 0.69 -6.00 11.33
CA LYS A 330 0.65 -5.40 9.99
C LYS A 330 1.91 -5.73 9.19
N ARG A 331 3.09 -5.63 9.80
CA ARG A 331 4.37 -5.94 9.14
C ARG A 331 4.42 -7.35 8.56
N TYR A 332 3.93 -8.35 9.31
CA TYR A 332 3.99 -9.75 8.88
C TYR A 332 2.81 -10.18 8.02
N SER A 333 1.63 -9.65 8.28
CA SER A 333 0.41 -9.99 7.51
C SER A 333 0.31 -9.24 6.18
N LEU A 334 0.85 -8.02 6.09
CA LEU A 334 0.82 -7.16 4.90
C LEU A 334 2.23 -7.00 4.29
N PHE A 335 3.06 -8.01 4.45
CA PHE A 335 4.45 -8.00 4.00
C PHE A 335 4.56 -7.77 2.49
N LEU A 336 5.41 -6.84 2.10
CA LEU A 336 5.65 -6.39 0.71
C LEU A 336 4.42 -5.76 0.01
N GLU A 337 3.43 -5.29 0.77
CA GLU A 337 2.27 -4.57 0.23
C GLU A 337 2.41 -3.03 0.32
N GLY A 338 3.52 -2.53 0.87
CA GLY A 338 3.85 -1.09 0.92
C GLY A 338 3.12 -0.30 2.01
N HIS A 339 2.58 -0.95 3.03
CA HIS A 339 1.85 -0.29 4.14
C HIS A 339 2.78 0.29 5.20
N ARG A 340 3.90 -0.40 5.50
CA ARG A 340 4.75 -0.12 6.66
C ARG A 340 5.16 1.34 6.81
N LEU A 341 5.59 1.99 5.71
CA LEU A 341 6.02 3.40 5.79
C LEU A 341 4.89 4.32 6.24
N SER A 342 3.68 4.14 5.68
CA SER A 342 2.50 4.93 6.06
C SER A 342 2.07 4.65 7.49
N ASP A 343 2.11 3.40 7.93
CA ASP A 343 1.79 2.99 9.29
C ASP A 343 2.76 3.60 10.30
N MET A 344 4.07 3.54 10.03
CA MET A 344 5.09 4.13 10.90
C MET A 344 5.00 5.67 10.98
N ARG A 345 4.62 6.33 9.87
CA ARG A 345 4.35 7.77 9.86
C ARG A 345 3.11 8.12 10.66
N HIS A 346 2.04 7.35 10.52
CA HIS A 346 0.79 7.57 11.24
C HIS A 346 0.97 7.61 12.76
N TYR A 347 1.78 6.69 13.29
CA TYR A 347 2.05 6.60 14.73
C TYR A 347 3.32 7.36 15.19
N ASP A 348 3.91 8.21 14.34
CA ASP A 348 5.15 8.96 14.63
C ASP A 348 6.32 8.04 15.06
N LYS A 349 6.41 6.86 14.45
CA LYS A 349 7.40 5.82 14.74
C LYS A 349 8.44 5.61 13.64
N THR A 350 8.58 6.55 12.71
CA THR A 350 9.60 6.46 11.65
C THR A 350 11.02 6.39 12.19
N GLY A 351 11.26 6.98 13.38
CA GLY A 351 12.55 6.89 14.08
C GLY A 351 12.90 5.48 14.60
N GLU A 352 11.95 4.55 14.59
CA GLU A 352 12.17 3.14 14.97
C GLU A 352 12.50 2.25 13.76
N LEU A 353 12.44 2.78 12.53
CA LEU A 353 12.87 2.05 11.35
C LEU A 353 14.40 1.84 11.41
N PRO A 354 14.90 0.63 11.10
CA PRO A 354 16.32 0.36 11.16
C PRO A 354 17.11 1.22 10.18
N LEU A 355 18.21 1.77 10.64
CA LEU A 355 19.18 2.50 9.81
C LEU A 355 20.48 1.69 9.80
N ASP A 356 20.90 1.21 8.63
CA ASP A 356 21.98 0.24 8.51
C ASP A 356 23.35 0.89 8.37
N ARG A 357 23.40 2.05 7.74
CA ARG A 357 24.60 2.84 7.53
C ARG A 357 24.48 4.15 8.30
N ILE A 358 24.88 4.12 9.57
CA ILE A 358 24.75 5.27 10.48
C ILE A 358 26.03 6.11 10.57
N ASP A 359 27.14 5.56 10.07
CA ASP A 359 28.45 6.21 10.09
C ASP A 359 28.81 6.74 8.70
N GLY A 360 29.59 7.83 8.65
CA GLY A 360 30.07 8.40 7.40
C GLY A 360 29.50 9.78 7.07
N GLU A 361 29.78 10.24 5.85
CA GLU A 361 29.36 11.56 5.39
C GLU A 361 27.85 11.63 5.05
N ASN A 362 27.25 10.51 4.69
CA ASN A 362 25.83 10.40 4.30
C ASN A 362 25.17 9.23 5.03
N PRO A 363 24.77 9.41 6.29
CA PRO A 363 24.06 8.34 7.03
C PRO A 363 22.68 8.06 6.44
N ASP A 364 22.18 6.84 6.65
CA ASP A 364 20.80 6.47 6.29
C ASP A 364 19.79 7.33 7.04
N THR A 365 18.69 7.64 6.38
CA THR A 365 17.55 8.39 6.93
C THR A 365 16.23 7.86 6.38
N VAL A 366 15.13 8.36 6.88
CA VAL A 366 13.79 8.08 6.32
C VAL A 366 13.38 9.27 5.45
N VAL A 367 13.35 9.04 4.14
CA VAL A 367 13.07 10.08 3.17
C VAL A 367 11.56 10.30 2.96
N THR A 368 11.21 11.50 2.54
CA THR A 368 9.90 11.86 1.98
C THR A 368 10.09 12.26 0.53
N PHE A 369 9.25 11.75 -0.36
CA PHE A 369 9.38 12.04 -1.78
C PHE A 369 8.96 13.48 -2.08
N PRO A 370 9.76 14.23 -2.84
CA PRO A 370 9.39 15.57 -3.27
C PRO A 370 8.25 15.51 -4.31
N ILE A 371 7.64 16.66 -4.56
CA ILE A 371 6.80 16.83 -5.75
C ILE A 371 7.74 16.83 -6.97
N PRO A 372 7.40 16.09 -8.06
CA PRO A 372 8.26 16.05 -9.24
C PRO A 372 8.54 17.44 -9.82
N GLU A 373 9.76 17.64 -10.29
CA GLU A 373 10.18 18.92 -10.88
C GLU A 373 9.28 19.37 -12.03
N THR A 374 8.76 18.43 -12.82
CA THR A 374 7.81 18.70 -13.91
C THR A 374 6.48 19.29 -13.46
N GLU A 375 6.18 19.22 -12.18
CA GLU A 375 4.95 19.73 -11.54
C GLU A 375 5.15 21.12 -10.91
N THR A 376 6.33 21.69 -10.96
CA THR A 376 6.60 23.02 -10.44
C THR A 376 6.62 24.03 -11.59
N PRO A 377 5.88 25.17 -11.50
CA PRO A 377 6.01 26.25 -12.47
C PRO A 377 7.45 26.75 -12.49
N GLY A 378 8.03 26.90 -13.70
CA GLY A 378 9.41 27.38 -13.89
C GLY A 378 9.60 28.84 -13.50
#